data_d812afc539da489544d685b98b129ab7
#
_entry.id   d812afc539da489544d685b98b129ab7
#
_cell.length_a   1.000
_cell.length_b   1.000
_cell.length_c   1.000
_cell.angle_alpha   90.00
_cell.angle_beta   90.00
_cell.angle_gamma   90.00
#
_symmetry.space_group_name_H-M   'P 1'
#
loop_
_entity.id
_entity.type
_entity.pdbx_description
1 polymer ?
#
loop_
_entity_poly.entity_id
_entity_poly.type
_entity_poly.pdbx_seq_one_letter_code
_entity_poly.pdbx_strand_id
1 'polypeptide(L)'
;MEAQWLFDVPAEKVQVVIQPQSIIHSMVQFVDGGIMAQLGSPDMRLPIQYALYYPERRPLNTGRVDFFELGKITFEKPDFENFRGLKLAYEAASQGGNIPTAFNAANEVAVRKFLNREIAYLDIPEMIA
;
A
#
# COMPACT_ATOMS: atom_id res chain seq x y z
N MET A 1 -1.22 -4.87 6.22
CA MET A 1 -2.30 -5.58 6.94
C MET A 1 -3.52 -5.88 6.04
N GLU A 2 -4.02 -4.92 5.28
CA GLU A 2 -5.22 -5.13 4.42
C GLU A 2 -5.08 -6.30 3.43
N ALA A 3 -3.95 -6.40 2.73
CA ALA A 3 -3.71 -7.49 1.79
C ALA A 3 -3.78 -8.88 2.45
N GLN A 4 -3.31 -9.02 3.69
CA GLN A 4 -3.39 -10.25 4.45
C GLN A 4 -4.84 -10.71 4.64
N TRP A 5 -5.70 -9.79 5.04
CA TRP A 5 -7.12 -10.09 5.29
C TRP A 5 -7.93 -10.28 4.00
N LEU A 6 -7.67 -9.44 2.98
CA LEU A 6 -8.42 -9.50 1.73
C LEU A 6 -8.11 -10.76 0.91
N PHE A 7 -6.88 -11.25 0.98
CA PHE A 7 -6.42 -12.39 0.18
C PHE A 7 -6.19 -13.67 0.99
N ASP A 8 -6.44 -13.62 2.31
CA ASP A 8 -6.22 -14.74 3.22
C ASP A 8 -4.80 -15.32 3.08
N VAL A 9 -3.80 -14.44 3.10
CA VAL A 9 -2.40 -14.82 2.97
C VAL A 9 -1.62 -14.43 4.22
N PRO A 10 -0.66 -15.24 4.68
CA PRO A 10 0.17 -14.88 5.82
C PRO A 10 1.06 -13.68 5.50
N ALA A 11 1.41 -12.89 6.53
CA ALA A 11 2.17 -11.65 6.39
C ALA A 11 3.52 -11.85 5.68
N GLU A 12 4.15 -13.00 5.84
CA GLU A 12 5.43 -13.38 5.23
C GLU A 12 5.35 -13.49 3.70
N LYS A 13 4.14 -13.68 3.16
CA LYS A 13 3.88 -13.70 1.71
C LYS A 13 3.55 -12.32 1.13
N VAL A 14 3.44 -11.32 1.98
CA VAL A 14 3.19 -9.94 1.56
C VAL A 14 4.51 -9.19 1.53
N GLN A 15 5.00 -8.88 0.34
CA GLN A 15 6.20 -8.08 0.15
C GLN A 15 5.85 -6.64 -0.24
N VAL A 16 6.48 -5.68 0.41
CA VAL A 16 6.37 -4.26 0.05
C VAL A 16 7.61 -3.86 -0.74
N VAL A 17 7.39 -3.19 -1.86
CA VAL A 17 8.43 -2.55 -2.67
C VAL A 17 8.10 -1.08 -2.85
N ILE A 18 9.12 -0.25 -2.92
CA ILE A 18 8.95 1.17 -3.24
C ILE A 18 9.09 1.34 -4.74
N GLN A 19 8.13 2.01 -5.33
CA GLN A 19 8.11 2.32 -6.76
C GLN A 19 7.83 3.83 -6.92
N PRO A 20 8.91 4.65 -7.06
CA PRO A 20 8.79 6.12 -7.00
C PRO A 20 7.87 6.72 -8.06
N GLN A 21 7.78 6.10 -9.24
CA GLN A 21 6.91 6.57 -10.32
C GLN A 21 5.42 6.37 -10.04
N SER A 22 5.07 5.55 -9.05
CA SER A 22 3.68 5.26 -8.62
C SER A 22 2.76 4.80 -9.77
N ILE A 23 3.26 3.95 -10.64
CA ILE A 23 2.53 3.39 -11.79
C ILE A 23 2.06 1.97 -11.53
N ILE A 24 2.85 1.18 -10.76
CA ILE A 24 2.48 -0.18 -10.35
C ILE A 24 1.83 -0.09 -8.97
N HIS A 25 0.60 -0.58 -8.85
CA HIS A 25 -0.16 -0.47 -7.61
C HIS A 25 -0.27 -1.81 -6.86
N SER A 26 -0.19 -2.93 -7.58
CA SER A 26 -0.16 -4.27 -6.99
C SER A 26 0.50 -5.26 -7.92
N MET A 27 1.07 -6.32 -7.33
CA MET A 27 1.67 -7.44 -8.08
C MET A 27 1.33 -8.74 -7.37
N VAL A 28 1.17 -9.80 -8.15
CA VAL A 28 1.02 -11.17 -7.65
C VAL A 28 2.09 -12.03 -8.30
N GLN A 29 2.89 -12.71 -7.50
CA GLN A 29 3.83 -13.70 -7.97
C GLN A 29 3.25 -15.11 -7.77
N PHE A 30 3.24 -15.89 -8.83
CA PHE A 30 2.75 -17.26 -8.84
C PHE A 30 3.86 -18.26 -8.48
N VAL A 31 3.44 -19.51 -8.23
CA VAL A 31 4.35 -20.59 -7.83
C VAL A 31 5.38 -20.97 -8.90
N ASP A 32 5.12 -20.68 -10.14
CA ASP A 32 6.03 -20.85 -11.29
C ASP A 32 7.02 -19.69 -11.48
N GLY A 33 6.93 -18.67 -10.61
CA GLY A 33 7.75 -17.45 -10.69
C GLY A 33 7.19 -16.38 -11.61
N GLY A 34 6.09 -16.64 -12.33
CA GLY A 34 5.41 -15.63 -13.14
C GLY A 34 4.86 -14.50 -12.27
N ILE A 35 4.91 -13.25 -12.76
CA ILE A 35 4.41 -12.09 -12.05
C ILE A 35 3.34 -11.38 -12.90
N MET A 36 2.20 -11.12 -12.30
CA MET A 36 1.19 -10.23 -12.88
C MET A 36 1.11 -8.93 -12.06
N ALA A 37 1.06 -7.81 -12.76
CA ALA A 37 1.01 -6.49 -12.15
C ALA A 37 -0.16 -5.66 -12.69
N GLN A 38 -0.79 -4.90 -11.81
CA GLN A 38 -1.75 -3.87 -12.20
C GLN A 38 -1.02 -2.54 -12.32
N LEU A 39 -1.06 -1.97 -13.53
CA LEU A 39 -0.46 -0.68 -13.84
C LEU A 39 -1.56 0.32 -14.20
N GLY A 40 -1.30 1.59 -13.90
CA GLY A 40 -2.20 2.69 -14.26
C GLY A 40 -1.69 4.03 -13.75
N SER A 41 -2.34 5.11 -14.19
CA SER A 41 -2.18 6.42 -13.58
C SER A 41 -2.57 6.35 -12.09
N PRO A 42 -1.90 7.08 -11.18
CA PRO A 42 -2.22 7.09 -9.76
C PRO A 42 -3.53 7.85 -9.48
N ASP A 43 -4.63 7.25 -9.87
CA ASP A 43 -5.98 7.80 -9.75
C ASP A 43 -6.93 6.74 -9.19
N MET A 44 -7.43 6.98 -7.98
CA MET A 44 -8.36 6.06 -7.28
C MET A 44 -9.69 5.86 -8.00
N ARG A 45 -10.07 6.75 -8.91
CA ARG A 45 -11.28 6.57 -9.74
C ARG A 45 -11.21 5.32 -10.60
N LEU A 46 -10.00 4.88 -11.01
CA LEU A 46 -9.80 3.67 -11.80
C LEU A 46 -10.28 2.40 -11.07
N PRO A 47 -9.73 2.07 -9.88
CA PRO A 47 -10.17 0.88 -9.15
C PRO A 47 -11.60 1.00 -8.63
N ILE A 48 -12.04 2.18 -8.22
CA ILE A 48 -13.41 2.42 -7.74
C ILE A 48 -14.42 2.16 -8.87
N GLN A 49 -14.19 2.74 -10.06
CA GLN A 49 -15.08 2.51 -11.20
C GLN A 49 -15.14 1.02 -11.57
N TYR A 50 -13.97 0.35 -11.60
CA TYR A 50 -13.94 -1.07 -11.92
C TYR A 50 -14.67 -1.94 -10.90
N ALA A 51 -14.55 -1.61 -9.62
CA ALA A 51 -15.30 -2.32 -8.56
C ALA A 51 -16.81 -2.17 -8.72
N LEU A 52 -17.27 -0.98 -9.13
CA LEU A 52 -18.71 -0.70 -9.30
C LEU A 52 -19.29 -1.35 -10.57
N TYR A 53 -18.51 -1.50 -11.63
CA TYR A 53 -18.97 -2.02 -12.93
C TYR A 53 -18.44 -3.42 -13.24
N TYR A 54 -17.76 -4.06 -12.31
CA TYR A 54 -17.18 -5.39 -12.52
C TYR A 54 -18.18 -6.35 -13.17
N PRO A 55 -17.77 -7.14 -14.20
CA PRO A 55 -16.41 -7.22 -14.80
C PRO A 55 -16.18 -6.23 -15.96
N GLU A 56 -17.07 -5.31 -16.21
CA GLU A 56 -17.01 -4.37 -17.35
C GLU A 56 -15.93 -3.30 -17.14
N ARG A 57 -15.29 -2.89 -18.25
CA ARG A 57 -14.41 -1.73 -18.29
C ARG A 57 -15.11 -0.60 -19.04
N ARG A 58 -15.31 0.54 -18.38
CA ARG A 58 -15.97 1.71 -19.00
C ARG A 58 -14.99 2.85 -19.20
N PRO A 59 -15.24 3.72 -20.20
CA PRO A 59 -14.41 4.91 -20.38
C PRO A 59 -14.37 5.76 -19.11
N LEU A 60 -13.18 6.28 -18.79
CA LEU A 60 -12.94 7.18 -17.67
C LEU A 60 -11.99 8.28 -18.13
N ASN A 61 -12.33 9.52 -17.80
CA ASN A 61 -11.48 10.67 -18.10
C ASN A 61 -10.41 10.82 -17.00
N THR A 62 -9.40 9.96 -17.06
CA THR A 62 -8.19 10.00 -16.23
C THR A 62 -6.96 10.03 -17.12
N GLY A 63 -5.83 10.47 -16.58
CA GLY A 63 -4.54 10.36 -17.27
C GLY A 63 -4.27 8.91 -17.70
N ARG A 64 -3.65 8.75 -18.84
CA ARG A 64 -3.16 7.46 -19.33
C ARG A 64 -1.65 7.41 -19.20
N VAL A 65 -1.14 6.23 -18.92
CA VAL A 65 0.31 6.01 -18.86
C VAL A 65 0.84 5.96 -20.28
N ASP A 66 1.75 6.87 -20.62
CA ASP A 66 2.57 6.78 -21.81
C ASP A 66 3.90 6.12 -21.44
N PHE A 67 4.14 4.92 -21.95
CA PHE A 67 5.35 4.16 -21.64
C PHE A 67 6.61 4.73 -22.27
N PHE A 68 6.49 5.50 -23.35
CA PHE A 68 7.63 6.16 -23.97
C PHE A 68 8.06 7.38 -23.19
N GLU A 69 7.12 8.16 -22.65
CA GLU A 69 7.41 9.27 -21.75
C GLU A 69 7.91 8.76 -20.38
N LEU A 70 7.30 7.69 -19.85
CA LEU A 70 7.71 7.06 -18.61
C LEU A 70 9.15 6.52 -18.68
N GLY A 71 9.52 5.91 -19.80
CA GLY A 71 10.85 5.40 -20.15
C GLY A 71 11.33 4.25 -19.28
N LYS A 72 11.32 4.37 -17.94
CA LYS A 72 11.76 3.34 -16.99
C LYS A 72 10.91 3.31 -15.73
N ILE A 73 10.85 2.12 -15.15
CA ILE A 73 10.29 1.88 -13.82
C ILE A 73 11.42 1.37 -12.93
N THR A 74 11.50 1.89 -11.70
CA THR A 74 12.54 1.50 -10.73
C THR A 74 11.90 0.96 -9.47
N PHE A 75 12.60 0.05 -8.81
CA PHE A 75 12.19 -0.53 -7.54
C PHE A 75 13.25 -0.31 -6.49
N GLU A 76 12.82 0.02 -5.29
CA GLU A 76 13.68 0.23 -4.15
C GLU A 76 13.17 -0.59 -2.95
N LYS A 77 14.09 -0.89 -2.04
CA LYS A 77 13.72 -1.54 -0.78
C LYS A 77 13.10 -0.51 0.17
N PRO A 78 12.10 -0.89 0.96
CA PRO A 78 11.62 -0.04 2.05
C PRO A 78 12.72 0.26 3.06
N ASP A 79 12.83 1.50 3.46
CA ASP A 79 13.71 1.93 4.54
C ASP A 79 12.99 1.76 5.88
N PHE A 80 13.23 0.64 6.55
CA PHE A 80 12.62 0.31 7.84
C PHE A 80 13.21 1.08 9.02
N GLU A 81 14.38 1.71 8.84
CA GLU A 81 15.02 2.49 9.90
C GLU A 81 14.38 3.88 10.01
N ASN A 82 14.26 4.57 8.87
CA ASN A 82 13.65 5.89 8.82
C ASN A 82 12.12 5.84 8.83
N PHE A 83 11.51 4.78 8.26
CA PHE A 83 10.06 4.62 8.19
C PHE A 83 9.58 3.42 9.02
N ARG A 84 9.70 3.54 10.33
CA ARG A 84 9.39 2.48 11.30
C ARG A 84 7.95 1.98 11.25
N GLY A 85 7.00 2.79 10.77
CA GLY A 85 5.59 2.43 10.69
C GLY A 85 5.32 1.13 9.91
N LEU A 86 6.08 0.88 8.82
CA LEU A 86 5.96 -0.36 8.07
C LEU A 86 6.47 -1.57 8.86
N LYS A 87 7.57 -1.42 9.59
CA LYS A 87 8.10 -2.47 10.48
C LYS A 87 7.09 -2.82 11.56
N LEU A 88 6.53 -1.81 12.23
CA LEU A 88 5.49 -1.99 13.25
C LEU A 88 4.23 -2.68 12.67
N ALA A 89 3.86 -2.37 11.42
CA ALA A 89 2.74 -3.03 10.75
C ALA A 89 3.00 -4.53 10.50
N TYR A 90 4.23 -4.91 10.13
CA TYR A 90 4.61 -6.33 10.00
C TYR A 90 4.60 -7.04 11.36
N GLU A 91 5.15 -6.41 12.39
CA GLU A 91 5.16 -6.93 13.76
C GLU A 91 3.73 -7.14 14.28
N ALA A 92 2.86 -6.15 14.10
CA ALA A 92 1.45 -6.26 14.48
C ALA A 92 0.72 -7.37 13.71
N ALA A 93 0.97 -7.49 12.40
CA ALA A 93 0.37 -8.53 11.57
C ALA A 93 0.81 -9.95 11.99
N SER A 94 2.08 -10.11 12.35
CA SER A 94 2.64 -11.41 12.79
C SER A 94 2.18 -11.83 14.17
N GLN A 95 1.98 -10.89 15.09
CA GLN A 95 1.46 -11.17 16.43
C GLN A 95 -0.01 -11.58 16.42
N GLY A 96 -0.80 -11.01 15.52
CA GLY A 96 -2.21 -11.35 15.39
C GLY A 96 -3.08 -10.92 16.57
N GLY A 97 -4.17 -11.64 16.80
CA GLY A 97 -5.11 -11.33 17.88
C GLY A 97 -5.71 -9.93 17.77
N ASN A 98 -5.67 -9.13 18.83
CA ASN A 98 -6.15 -7.75 18.86
C ASN A 98 -5.07 -6.72 18.49
N ILE A 99 -3.82 -7.12 18.31
CA ILE A 99 -2.71 -6.20 18.04
C ILE A 99 -2.89 -5.42 16.71
N PRO A 100 -3.31 -6.06 15.59
CA PRO A 100 -3.60 -5.32 14.36
C PRO A 100 -4.67 -4.23 14.54
N THR A 101 -5.70 -4.50 15.34
CA THR A 101 -6.76 -3.53 15.64
C THR A 101 -6.23 -2.39 16.49
N ALA A 102 -5.43 -2.68 17.51
CA ALA A 102 -4.79 -1.65 18.35
C ALA A 102 -3.85 -0.78 17.53
N PHE A 103 -3.02 -1.38 16.68
CA PHE A 103 -2.16 -0.67 15.73
C PHE A 103 -2.96 0.30 14.84
N ASN A 104 -4.06 -0.18 14.24
CA ASN A 104 -4.88 0.66 13.36
C ASN A 104 -5.51 1.83 14.13
N ALA A 105 -6.05 1.57 15.32
CA ALA A 105 -6.65 2.61 16.16
C ALA A 105 -5.61 3.66 16.57
N ALA A 106 -4.42 3.24 16.99
CA ALA A 106 -3.33 4.15 17.34
C ALA A 106 -2.91 5.00 16.13
N ASN A 107 -2.80 4.39 14.93
CA ASN A 107 -2.48 5.09 13.70
C ASN A 107 -3.53 6.16 13.35
N GLU A 108 -4.81 5.85 13.47
CA GLU A 108 -5.88 6.84 13.21
C GLU A 108 -5.79 8.05 14.15
N VAL A 109 -5.48 7.81 15.44
CA VAL A 109 -5.29 8.90 16.41
C VAL A 109 -4.05 9.72 16.07
N ALA A 110 -2.93 9.08 15.78
CA ALA A 110 -1.68 9.76 15.42
C ALA A 110 -1.82 10.59 14.14
N VAL A 111 -2.44 10.01 13.09
CA VAL A 111 -2.71 10.74 11.83
C VAL A 111 -3.61 11.95 12.07
N ARG A 112 -4.64 11.83 12.89
CA ARG A 112 -5.50 12.98 13.25
C ARG A 112 -4.72 14.09 13.92
N LYS A 113 -3.83 13.75 14.86
CA LYS A 113 -2.96 14.74 15.52
C LYS A 113 -2.01 15.41 14.53
N PHE A 114 -1.42 14.64 13.62
CA PHE A 114 -0.58 15.18 12.55
C PHE A 114 -1.37 16.17 11.66
N LEU A 115 -2.56 15.81 11.20
CA LEU A 115 -3.41 16.68 10.38
C LEU A 115 -3.83 17.96 11.11
N ASN A 116 -4.00 17.89 12.44
CA ASN A 116 -4.25 19.04 13.29
C ASN A 116 -2.98 19.86 13.61
N ARG A 117 -1.80 19.44 13.12
CA ARG A 117 -0.48 20.06 13.37
C ARG A 117 -0.05 20.01 14.85
N GLU A 118 -0.52 19.01 15.59
CA GLU A 118 -0.15 18.78 16.99
C GLU A 118 1.17 18.02 17.12
N ILE A 119 1.53 17.23 16.08
CA ILE A 119 2.76 16.42 16.01
C ILE A 119 3.37 16.53 14.60
N ALA A 120 4.67 16.20 14.49
CA ALA A 120 5.35 16.08 13.20
C ALA A 120 5.06 14.70 12.55
N TYR A 121 5.35 14.57 11.25
CA TYR A 121 5.10 13.33 10.51
C TYR A 121 5.84 12.12 11.10
N LEU A 122 7.10 12.30 11.49
CA LEU A 122 7.92 11.24 12.06
C LEU A 122 7.53 10.85 13.49
N ASP A 123 6.68 11.63 14.15
CA ASP A 123 6.16 11.27 15.48
C ASP A 123 5.02 10.23 15.39
N ILE A 124 4.41 10.06 14.20
CA ILE A 124 3.34 9.08 14.00
C ILE A 124 3.78 7.68 14.40
N PRO A 125 4.87 7.09 13.85
CA PRO A 125 5.30 5.75 14.25
C PRO A 125 5.73 5.66 15.73
N GLU A 126 6.23 6.72 16.33
CA GLU A 126 6.58 6.73 17.76
C GLU A 126 5.34 6.68 18.66
N MET A 127 4.22 7.26 18.22
CA MET A 127 2.95 7.17 18.95
C MET A 127 2.27 5.81 18.83
N ILE A 128 2.58 5.05 17.78
CA ILE A 128 1.99 3.74 17.52
C ILE A 128 2.75 2.64 18.27
N ALA A 129 4.07 2.83 18.47
CA ALA A 129 4.95 1.86 19.12
C ALA A 129 4.63 1.68 20.60
#